data_2e7fbdd255a5c03ff2da10c307e075cd
#
_entry.id   2e7fbdd255a5c03ff2da10c307e075cd
#
_cell.length_a   1.000
_cell.length_b   1.000
_cell.length_c   1.000
_cell.angle_alpha   90.00
_cell.angle_beta   90.00
_cell.angle_gamma   90.00
#
_symmetry.space_group_name_H-M   'P 1'
#
loop_
_entity.id
_entity.type
_entity.pdbx_description
1 polymer ?
#
loop_
_entity_poly.entity_id
_entity_poly.type
_entity_poly.pdbx_seq_one_letter_code
_entity_poly.pdbx_strand_id
1 'polypeptide(L)'
;MANHPMQTIGNDPHRSTAGPIPVVSVKGESVRRARAAAAQLSTLLCERGESPGPYLVVGETEAWLEMERSQVRVAFDSATMLHRRRGGQNELLGKAVGVKASRQPSVWDATGGFGRDAFVLADLGCRITLCERVPVLAWLLEDAINGATVSGYDQVREAAGRMTVRHEDSRYLDVPPDDVIYLDPMFPERKKTAAVKKEAAILQHLAYPDDDAEALWEWAWQQPVRRIVVKRPLRAPVLGGQKPSHALAGKSIRFDVFVRQYDDLNPSQTGE
;
A
#
# COMPACT_ATOMS: atom_id res chain seq x y z
N MET A 1 36.38 -12.41 -15.00
CA MET A 1 35.59 -13.28 -14.09
C MET A 1 35.85 -12.78 -12.67
N ALA A 2 34.95 -11.99 -12.14
CA ALA A 2 35.02 -11.49 -10.77
C ALA A 2 33.86 -12.09 -9.97
N ASN A 3 34.17 -13.02 -9.06
CA ASN A 3 33.25 -13.59 -8.10
C ASN A 3 32.81 -12.49 -7.13
N HIS A 4 31.52 -12.14 -7.16
CA HIS A 4 30.89 -11.42 -6.04
C HIS A 4 30.55 -12.44 -4.97
N PRO A 5 30.95 -12.22 -3.70
CA PRO A 5 30.55 -13.10 -2.62
C PRO A 5 29.05 -12.87 -2.32
N MET A 6 28.31 -13.98 -2.23
CA MET A 6 26.97 -14.01 -1.64
C MET A 6 27.02 -13.32 -0.26
N GLN A 7 26.34 -12.18 -0.14
CA GLN A 7 26.07 -11.58 1.17
C GLN A 7 25.14 -12.53 1.94
N THR A 8 25.63 -13.02 3.05
CA THR A 8 24.87 -13.71 4.09
C THR A 8 23.70 -12.80 4.50
N ILE A 9 22.47 -13.30 4.32
CA ILE A 9 21.24 -12.64 4.76
C ILE A 9 21.31 -12.58 6.28
N GLY A 10 21.70 -11.42 6.81
CA GLY A 10 21.68 -11.11 8.24
C GLY A 10 20.24 -11.21 8.78
N ASN A 11 20.11 -11.59 10.05
CA ASN A 11 18.84 -11.54 10.79
C ASN A 11 18.30 -10.11 10.76
N ASP A 12 17.35 -9.83 9.88
CA ASP A 12 16.58 -8.60 9.86
C ASP A 12 15.56 -8.65 11.01
N PRO A 13 15.68 -7.81 12.05
CA PRO A 13 14.76 -7.77 13.18
C PRO A 13 13.34 -7.36 12.78
N HIS A 14 13.14 -6.92 11.53
CA HIS A 14 11.86 -6.50 10.96
C HIS A 14 11.23 -7.55 10.05
N ARG A 15 11.70 -8.79 10.07
CA ARG A 15 11.06 -9.88 9.32
C ARG A 15 9.70 -10.20 9.93
N SER A 16 8.65 -10.28 9.09
CA SER A 16 7.31 -10.73 9.50
C SER A 16 7.41 -11.97 10.39
N THR A 17 6.76 -11.94 11.53
CA THR A 17 6.64 -13.11 12.43
C THR A 17 5.74 -14.20 11.83
N ALA A 18 4.92 -13.85 10.83
CA ALA A 18 4.17 -14.80 10.03
C ALA A 18 5.13 -15.47 9.03
N GLY A 19 5.21 -16.79 9.06
CA GLY A 19 5.92 -17.56 8.03
C GLY A 19 5.35 -17.29 6.62
N PRO A 20 5.99 -17.82 5.56
CA PRO A 20 5.50 -17.62 4.19
C PRO A 20 4.07 -18.16 4.07
N ILE A 21 3.18 -17.33 3.53
CA ILE A 21 1.77 -17.66 3.35
C ILE A 21 1.64 -18.73 2.26
N PRO A 22 1.03 -19.88 2.54
CA PRO A 22 0.87 -20.93 1.54
C PRO A 22 -0.14 -20.54 0.46
N VAL A 23 0.11 -21.03 -0.76
CA VAL A 23 -0.77 -20.81 -1.90
C VAL A 23 -1.70 -22.01 -2.06
N VAL A 24 -2.97 -21.74 -2.35
CA VAL A 24 -3.99 -22.73 -2.67
C VAL A 24 -4.55 -22.47 -4.05
N SER A 25 -4.71 -23.49 -4.85
CA SER A 25 -5.38 -23.42 -6.15
C SER A 25 -6.88 -23.69 -6.01
N VAL A 26 -7.70 -22.99 -6.85
CA VAL A 26 -9.14 -23.28 -7.01
C VAL A 26 -9.23 -24.38 -8.00
N LYS A 27 -8.85 -25.42 -8.19
CA LYS A 27 -8.93 -26.52 -9.18
C LYS A 27 -8.89 -26.08 -10.66
N GLY A 28 -8.54 -26.98 -11.53
CA GLY A 28 -8.52 -26.78 -12.98
C GLY A 28 -7.32 -25.97 -13.47
N GLU A 29 -7.53 -25.06 -14.40
CA GLU A 29 -6.48 -24.27 -15.07
C GLU A 29 -5.74 -23.32 -14.12
N SER A 30 -6.34 -22.98 -12.97
CA SER A 30 -5.72 -22.16 -11.95
C SER A 30 -4.47 -22.76 -11.29
N VAL A 31 -4.27 -24.08 -11.40
CA VAL A 31 -3.11 -24.78 -10.82
C VAL A 31 -1.78 -24.24 -11.34
N ARG A 32 -1.70 -23.96 -12.65
CA ARG A 32 -0.48 -23.40 -13.25
C ARG A 32 -0.17 -22.01 -12.69
N ARG A 33 -1.19 -21.17 -12.58
CA ARG A 33 -1.07 -19.80 -12.02
C ARG A 33 -0.71 -19.85 -10.53
N ALA A 34 -1.34 -20.73 -9.76
CA ALA A 34 -1.05 -20.92 -8.34
C ALA A 34 0.38 -21.42 -8.11
N ARG A 35 0.87 -22.32 -8.96
CA ARG A 35 2.26 -22.80 -8.89
C ARG A 35 3.26 -21.68 -9.19
N ALA A 36 2.98 -20.82 -10.17
CA ALA A 36 3.81 -19.66 -10.46
C ALA A 36 3.82 -18.68 -9.28
N ALA A 37 2.67 -18.39 -8.68
CA ALA A 37 2.56 -17.55 -7.48
C ALA A 37 3.37 -18.12 -6.31
N ALA A 38 3.24 -19.41 -6.03
CA ALA A 38 4.00 -20.09 -4.97
C ALA A 38 5.51 -20.00 -5.19
N ALA A 39 5.97 -20.16 -6.43
CA ALA A 39 7.38 -20.02 -6.78
C ALA A 39 7.88 -18.57 -6.59
N GLN A 40 7.13 -17.56 -7.05
CA GLN A 40 7.47 -16.15 -6.89
C GLN A 40 7.52 -15.74 -5.40
N LEU A 41 6.62 -16.27 -4.60
CA LEU A 41 6.54 -16.00 -3.15
C LEU A 41 7.48 -16.88 -2.32
N SER A 42 8.23 -17.79 -2.95
CA SER A 42 9.08 -18.77 -2.26
C SER A 42 8.32 -19.52 -1.15
N THR A 43 7.08 -19.96 -1.45
CA THR A 43 6.18 -20.62 -0.52
C THR A 43 5.64 -21.94 -1.10
N LEU A 44 4.86 -22.64 -0.30
CA LEU A 44 4.29 -23.94 -0.69
C LEU A 44 2.97 -23.76 -1.44
N LEU A 45 2.76 -24.57 -2.48
CA LEU A 45 1.44 -24.85 -3.02
C LEU A 45 0.87 -26.03 -2.23
N CYS A 46 -0.27 -25.85 -1.60
CA CYS A 46 -0.91 -26.86 -0.75
C CYS A 46 -2.41 -26.99 -1.06
N GLU A 47 -3.04 -28.00 -0.49
CA GLU A 47 -4.49 -28.11 -0.45
C GLU A 47 -5.06 -27.38 0.77
N ARG A 48 -6.35 -26.96 0.68
CA ARG A 48 -7.02 -26.36 1.82
C ARG A 48 -7.10 -27.33 2.98
N GLY A 49 -6.71 -26.88 4.17
CA GLY A 49 -6.72 -27.67 5.39
C GLY A 49 -5.39 -28.35 5.72
N GLU A 50 -4.42 -28.34 4.82
CA GLU A 50 -3.06 -28.83 5.10
C GLU A 50 -2.24 -27.88 5.99
N SER A 51 -2.70 -26.63 6.10
CA SER A 51 -2.13 -25.59 6.98
C SER A 51 -3.26 -24.88 7.71
N PRO A 52 -3.05 -24.28 8.87
CA PRO A 52 -4.08 -23.50 9.59
C PRO A 52 -4.48 -22.20 8.90
N GLY A 53 -3.79 -21.79 7.81
CA GLY A 53 -4.00 -20.50 7.13
C GLY A 53 -3.29 -19.35 7.86
N PRO A 54 -3.33 -18.13 7.34
CA PRO A 54 -4.05 -17.70 6.12
C PRO A 54 -3.49 -18.29 4.83
N TYR A 55 -4.27 -18.22 3.75
CA TYR A 55 -3.91 -18.70 2.43
C TYR A 55 -3.98 -17.57 1.40
N LEU A 56 -3.07 -17.61 0.41
CA LEU A 56 -3.30 -16.96 -0.88
C LEU A 56 -4.04 -17.95 -1.79
N VAL A 57 -5.30 -17.70 -2.05
CA VAL A 57 -6.11 -18.53 -2.94
C VAL A 57 -6.04 -17.94 -4.35
N VAL A 58 -5.62 -18.75 -5.31
CA VAL A 58 -5.44 -18.35 -6.70
C VAL A 58 -6.44 -19.07 -7.60
N GLY A 59 -7.34 -18.31 -8.22
CA GLY A 59 -8.27 -18.71 -9.25
C GLY A 59 -7.71 -18.51 -10.65
N GLU A 60 -8.53 -18.68 -11.68
CA GLU A 60 -8.14 -18.48 -13.07
C GLU A 60 -7.81 -17.02 -13.39
N THR A 61 -8.67 -16.10 -12.98
CA THR A 61 -8.60 -14.67 -13.30
C THR A 61 -8.43 -13.77 -12.07
N GLU A 62 -8.65 -14.27 -10.87
CA GLU A 62 -8.60 -13.50 -9.63
C GLU A 62 -7.86 -14.25 -8.53
N ALA A 63 -7.38 -13.53 -7.53
CA ALA A 63 -6.80 -14.07 -6.32
C ALA A 63 -7.34 -13.33 -5.08
N TRP A 64 -7.25 -14.00 -3.92
CA TRP A 64 -7.67 -13.40 -2.66
C TRP A 64 -6.94 -14.02 -1.47
N LEU A 65 -6.90 -13.28 -0.38
CA LEU A 65 -6.48 -13.81 0.91
C LEU A 65 -7.67 -14.43 1.63
N GLU A 66 -7.46 -15.61 2.19
CA GLU A 66 -8.46 -16.35 2.95
C GLU A 66 -7.89 -16.70 4.32
N MET A 67 -8.61 -16.34 5.37
CA MET A 67 -8.29 -16.69 6.76
C MET A 67 -9.57 -17.11 7.46
N GLU A 68 -9.61 -18.34 7.97
CA GLU A 68 -10.80 -18.95 8.55
C GLU A 68 -11.99 -18.93 7.55
N ARG A 69 -13.06 -18.17 7.89
CA ARG A 69 -14.23 -17.96 7.01
C ARG A 69 -14.24 -16.59 6.33
N SER A 70 -13.13 -15.87 6.39
CA SER A 70 -13.01 -14.53 5.86
C SER A 70 -12.20 -14.52 4.58
N GLN A 71 -12.71 -13.83 3.56
CA GLN A 71 -12.01 -13.62 2.31
C GLN A 71 -11.81 -12.12 2.10
N VAL A 72 -10.62 -11.72 1.66
CA VAL A 72 -10.28 -10.36 1.30
C VAL A 72 -9.75 -10.34 -0.11
N ARG A 73 -10.40 -9.58 -0.97
CA ARG A 73 -10.07 -9.41 -2.39
C ARG A 73 -9.64 -7.98 -2.65
N VAL A 74 -8.69 -7.82 -3.55
CA VAL A 74 -8.38 -6.53 -4.17
C VAL A 74 -9.07 -6.52 -5.53
N ALA A 75 -10.13 -5.70 -5.67
CA ALA A 75 -10.89 -5.57 -6.91
C ALA A 75 -11.23 -4.09 -7.15
N PHE A 76 -10.52 -3.47 -8.08
CA PHE A 76 -10.62 -2.04 -8.36
C PHE A 76 -11.88 -1.67 -9.15
N ASP A 77 -12.51 -2.62 -9.82
CA ASP A 77 -13.79 -2.50 -10.51
C ASP A 77 -15.02 -2.91 -9.67
N SER A 78 -14.80 -3.26 -8.39
CA SER A 78 -15.89 -3.62 -7.48
C SER A 78 -16.87 -2.45 -7.26
N ALA A 79 -18.14 -2.77 -6.99
CA ALA A 79 -19.16 -1.76 -6.68
C ALA A 79 -18.73 -0.82 -5.52
N THR A 80 -18.03 -1.36 -4.53
CA THR A 80 -17.47 -0.58 -3.40
C THR A 80 -16.46 0.45 -3.88
N MET A 81 -15.55 0.07 -4.77
CA MET A 81 -14.54 0.99 -5.31
C MET A 81 -15.19 2.02 -6.24
N LEU A 82 -16.13 1.61 -7.09
CA LEU A 82 -16.88 2.53 -7.95
C LEU A 82 -17.70 3.56 -7.14
N HIS A 83 -18.28 3.13 -6.00
CA HIS A 83 -18.96 4.04 -5.08
C HIS A 83 -17.95 4.97 -4.38
N ARG A 84 -16.84 4.45 -3.92
CA ARG A 84 -15.77 5.23 -3.28
C ARG A 84 -15.25 6.34 -4.19
N ARG A 85 -15.10 6.08 -5.49
CA ARG A 85 -14.67 7.06 -6.49
C ARG A 85 -15.60 8.28 -6.61
N ARG A 86 -16.89 8.13 -6.30
CA ARG A 86 -17.88 9.21 -6.35
C ARG A 86 -18.04 9.95 -5.03
N GLY A 87 -17.35 9.54 -3.98
CA GLY A 87 -17.51 10.09 -2.62
C GLY A 87 -16.64 11.31 -2.34
N GLY A 88 -17.11 12.23 -1.48
CA GLY A 88 -16.39 13.45 -1.12
C GLY A 88 -15.04 13.26 -0.39
N GLN A 89 -14.74 12.05 0.11
CA GLN A 89 -13.40 11.73 0.64
C GLN A 89 -12.32 11.74 -0.44
N ASN A 90 -12.67 11.44 -1.69
CA ASN A 90 -11.73 11.46 -2.81
C ASN A 90 -11.28 12.88 -3.10
N GLU A 91 -12.18 13.85 -2.97
CA GLU A 91 -11.87 15.26 -3.10
C GLU A 91 -10.88 15.71 -2.00
N LEU A 92 -11.07 15.25 -0.76
CA LEU A 92 -10.14 15.55 0.34
C LEU A 92 -8.78 14.92 0.13
N LEU A 93 -8.72 13.65 -0.31
CA LEU A 93 -7.48 12.96 -0.61
C LEU A 93 -6.73 13.63 -1.77
N GLY A 94 -7.43 13.93 -2.86
CA GLY A 94 -6.85 14.65 -3.99
C GLY A 94 -6.32 16.04 -3.59
N LYS A 95 -7.07 16.81 -2.78
CA LYS A 95 -6.61 18.09 -2.22
C LYS A 95 -5.39 17.92 -1.32
N ALA A 96 -5.35 16.87 -0.51
CA ALA A 96 -4.23 16.59 0.40
C ALA A 96 -2.93 16.38 -0.37
N VAL A 97 -2.93 15.57 -1.43
CA VAL A 97 -1.75 15.36 -2.27
C VAL A 97 -1.47 16.50 -3.25
N GLY A 98 -2.39 17.44 -3.38
CA GLY A 98 -2.22 18.64 -4.20
C GLY A 98 -2.65 18.48 -5.66
N VAL A 99 -3.62 17.62 -5.96
CA VAL A 99 -4.28 17.55 -7.27
C VAL A 99 -4.97 18.88 -7.57
N LYS A 100 -4.75 19.40 -8.76
CA LYS A 100 -5.39 20.58 -9.34
C LYS A 100 -5.75 20.27 -10.79
N ALA A 101 -6.66 21.04 -11.38
CA ALA A 101 -7.02 20.89 -12.80
C ALA A 101 -5.80 20.93 -13.75
N SER A 102 -4.79 21.73 -13.42
CA SER A 102 -3.56 21.89 -14.20
C SER A 102 -2.39 21.01 -13.76
N ARG A 103 -2.53 20.23 -12.68
CA ARG A 103 -1.43 19.44 -12.09
C ARG A 103 -1.94 18.19 -11.39
N GLN A 104 -1.48 17.04 -11.85
CA GLN A 104 -1.61 15.75 -11.19
C GLN A 104 -0.20 15.32 -10.73
N PRO A 105 0.08 15.33 -9.41
CA PRO A 105 1.39 14.96 -8.91
C PRO A 105 1.66 13.46 -9.08
N SER A 106 2.94 13.10 -9.15
CA SER A 106 3.35 11.73 -8.85
C SER A 106 3.29 11.51 -7.34
N VAL A 107 2.73 10.37 -6.92
CA VAL A 107 2.54 10.05 -5.51
C VAL A 107 3.22 8.72 -5.21
N TRP A 108 4.03 8.74 -4.17
CA TRP A 108 4.66 7.58 -3.59
C TRP A 108 3.87 7.12 -2.38
N ASP A 109 3.04 6.08 -2.55
CA ASP A 109 2.31 5.46 -1.45
C ASP A 109 3.24 4.48 -0.73
N ALA A 110 3.77 4.91 0.41
CA ALA A 110 4.73 4.14 1.19
C ALA A 110 4.08 3.02 2.04
N THR A 111 2.77 2.87 1.97
CA THR A 111 1.94 1.96 2.77
C THR A 111 0.92 1.22 1.91
N GLY A 112 1.37 0.56 0.85
CA GLY A 112 0.55 0.03 -0.25
C GLY A 112 -0.71 -0.73 0.18
N GLY A 113 -0.59 -1.70 1.10
CA GLY A 113 -1.70 -2.46 1.64
C GLY A 113 -2.59 -3.07 0.55
N PHE A 114 -3.87 -2.70 0.51
CA PHE A 114 -4.80 -3.10 -0.57
C PHE A 114 -4.93 -2.08 -1.70
N GLY A 115 -4.10 -1.05 -1.75
CA GLY A 115 -4.02 -0.08 -2.84
C GLY A 115 -5.25 0.80 -3.07
N ARG A 116 -6.17 0.90 -2.11
CA ARG A 116 -7.47 1.58 -2.32
C ARG A 116 -7.34 3.08 -2.49
N ASP A 117 -6.56 3.74 -1.65
CA ASP A 117 -6.32 5.17 -1.73
C ASP A 117 -5.45 5.48 -2.95
N ALA A 118 -4.45 4.64 -3.22
CA ALA A 118 -3.63 4.69 -4.42
C ALA A 118 -4.46 4.64 -5.71
N PHE A 119 -5.43 3.71 -5.80
CA PHE A 119 -6.32 3.62 -6.95
C PHE A 119 -7.19 4.88 -7.13
N VAL A 120 -7.71 5.44 -6.03
CA VAL A 120 -8.45 6.72 -6.09
C VAL A 120 -7.58 7.85 -6.62
N LEU A 121 -6.33 7.94 -6.17
CA LEU A 121 -5.38 8.93 -6.66
C LEU A 121 -5.03 8.73 -8.14
N ALA A 122 -4.86 7.47 -8.55
CA ALA A 122 -4.64 7.12 -9.96
C ALA A 122 -5.85 7.50 -10.83
N ASP A 123 -7.08 7.31 -10.34
CA ASP A 123 -8.31 7.75 -10.99
C ASP A 123 -8.42 9.27 -11.12
N LEU A 124 -7.85 10.01 -10.17
CA LEU A 124 -7.71 11.47 -10.23
C LEU A 124 -6.57 11.92 -11.16
N GLY A 125 -5.91 11.00 -11.86
CA GLY A 125 -4.86 11.27 -12.84
C GLY A 125 -3.43 11.24 -12.29
N CYS A 126 -3.22 10.97 -11.01
CA CYS A 126 -1.90 10.84 -10.43
C CYS A 126 -1.17 9.60 -10.95
N ARG A 127 0.15 9.70 -11.12
CA ARG A 127 1.02 8.53 -11.26
C ARG A 127 1.37 8.01 -9.88
N ILE A 128 1.20 6.71 -9.64
CA ILE A 128 1.35 6.12 -8.32
C ILE A 128 2.44 5.06 -8.32
N THR A 129 3.37 5.18 -7.38
CA THR A 129 4.29 4.13 -6.98
C THR A 129 3.86 3.62 -5.61
N LEU A 130 3.38 2.36 -5.53
CA LEU A 130 3.00 1.72 -4.27
C LEU A 130 4.17 0.90 -3.76
N CYS A 131 4.60 1.14 -2.53
CA CYS A 131 5.55 0.29 -1.84
C CYS A 131 4.82 -0.61 -0.87
N GLU A 132 5.00 -1.91 -1.01
CA GLU A 132 4.44 -2.90 -0.10
C GLU A 132 5.52 -3.92 0.26
N ARG A 133 5.84 -4.01 1.55
CA ARG A 133 6.93 -4.88 2.03
C ARG A 133 6.49 -6.32 2.27
N VAL A 134 5.18 -6.57 2.46
CA VAL A 134 4.66 -7.92 2.68
C VAL A 134 4.53 -8.63 1.33
N PRO A 135 5.30 -9.71 1.08
CA PRO A 135 5.39 -10.33 -0.24
C PRO A 135 4.04 -10.72 -0.83
N VAL A 136 3.18 -11.35 -0.04
CA VAL A 136 1.86 -11.80 -0.49
C VAL A 136 0.91 -10.63 -0.80
N LEU A 137 1.03 -9.50 -0.10
CA LEU A 137 0.24 -8.29 -0.40
C LEU A 137 0.75 -7.61 -1.66
N ALA A 138 2.05 -7.48 -1.84
CA ALA A 138 2.65 -6.93 -3.07
C ALA A 138 2.23 -7.76 -4.29
N TRP A 139 2.32 -9.08 -4.20
CA TRP A 139 1.88 -9.99 -5.26
C TRP A 139 0.38 -9.82 -5.57
N LEU A 140 -0.47 -9.75 -4.54
CA LEU A 140 -1.92 -9.59 -4.69
C LEU A 140 -2.28 -8.23 -5.31
N LEU A 141 -1.53 -7.16 -4.97
CA LEU A 141 -1.68 -5.85 -5.59
C LEU A 141 -1.32 -5.87 -7.08
N GLU A 142 -0.17 -6.45 -7.43
CA GLU A 142 0.24 -6.59 -8.83
C GLU A 142 -0.79 -7.38 -9.64
N ASP A 143 -1.27 -8.50 -9.09
CA ASP A 143 -2.30 -9.30 -9.70
C ASP A 143 -3.59 -8.52 -9.96
N ALA A 144 -4.06 -7.77 -8.96
CA ALA A 144 -5.25 -6.95 -9.05
C ALA A 144 -5.08 -5.78 -10.04
N ILE A 145 -3.92 -5.14 -10.08
CA ILE A 145 -3.62 -4.08 -11.05
C ILE A 145 -3.61 -4.66 -12.46
N ASN A 146 -2.92 -5.79 -12.68
CA ASN A 146 -2.89 -6.47 -13.98
C ASN A 146 -4.31 -6.86 -14.45
N GLY A 147 -5.14 -7.40 -13.56
CA GLY A 147 -6.55 -7.66 -13.85
C GLY A 147 -7.34 -6.39 -14.20
N ALA A 148 -7.09 -5.30 -13.51
CA ALA A 148 -7.73 -4.01 -13.76
C ALA A 148 -7.34 -3.38 -15.10
N THR A 149 -6.13 -3.62 -15.61
CA THR A 149 -5.70 -3.12 -16.94
C THR A 149 -6.46 -3.74 -18.11
N VAL A 150 -7.14 -4.85 -17.89
CA VAL A 150 -7.99 -5.53 -18.89
C VAL A 150 -9.48 -5.46 -18.53
N SER A 151 -9.85 -4.65 -17.54
CA SER A 151 -11.24 -4.44 -17.11
C SER A 151 -12.12 -3.92 -18.26
N GLY A 152 -13.40 -4.25 -18.25
CA GLY A 152 -14.40 -3.72 -19.18
C GLY A 152 -14.65 -2.21 -19.04
N TYR A 153 -14.18 -1.58 -17.97
CA TYR A 153 -14.37 -0.15 -17.68
C TYR A 153 -13.12 0.66 -18.05
N ASP A 154 -13.22 1.56 -19.03
CA ASP A 154 -12.12 2.41 -19.51
C ASP A 154 -11.40 3.14 -18.38
N GLN A 155 -12.17 3.76 -17.50
CA GLN A 155 -11.64 4.51 -16.36
C GLN A 155 -10.84 3.64 -15.38
N VAL A 156 -11.23 2.37 -15.21
CA VAL A 156 -10.49 1.42 -14.38
C VAL A 156 -9.17 1.06 -15.05
N ARG A 157 -9.19 0.79 -16.36
CA ARG A 157 -7.97 0.50 -17.13
C ARG A 157 -6.98 1.66 -17.09
N GLU A 158 -7.48 2.87 -17.31
CA GLU A 158 -6.64 4.08 -17.27
C GLU A 158 -6.03 4.33 -15.90
N ALA A 159 -6.80 4.18 -14.81
CA ALA A 159 -6.30 4.32 -13.45
C ALA A 159 -5.24 3.25 -13.16
N ALA A 160 -5.52 1.99 -13.45
CA ALA A 160 -4.58 0.89 -13.24
C ALA A 160 -3.28 1.09 -14.01
N GLY A 161 -3.35 1.61 -15.25
CA GLY A 161 -2.17 1.94 -16.06
C GLY A 161 -1.26 3.03 -15.48
N ARG A 162 -1.71 3.78 -14.44
CA ARG A 162 -0.91 4.78 -13.73
C ARG A 162 -0.30 4.23 -12.44
N MET A 163 -0.51 2.97 -12.10
CA MET A 163 -0.07 2.36 -10.86
C MET A 163 1.08 1.39 -11.08
N THR A 164 2.08 1.45 -10.24
CA THR A 164 3.22 0.52 -10.23
C THR A 164 3.46 0.07 -8.80
N VAL A 165 3.64 -1.24 -8.60
CA VAL A 165 3.97 -1.82 -7.29
C VAL A 165 5.48 -2.01 -7.17
N ARG A 166 6.03 -1.69 -6.02
CA ARG A 166 7.37 -2.07 -5.59
C ARG A 166 7.24 -2.99 -4.37
N HIS A 167 7.70 -4.22 -4.52
CA HIS A 167 7.78 -5.15 -3.41
C HIS A 167 9.03 -4.86 -2.57
N GLU A 168 8.99 -3.77 -1.85
CA GLU A 168 10.11 -3.26 -1.06
C GLU A 168 9.58 -2.50 0.16
N ASP A 169 10.40 -2.42 1.20
CA ASP A 169 10.15 -1.53 2.32
C ASP A 169 10.55 -0.11 1.95
N SER A 170 9.60 0.80 2.04
CA SER A 170 9.78 2.22 1.67
C SER A 170 10.98 2.86 2.37
N ARG A 171 11.27 2.43 3.59
CA ARG A 171 12.36 2.99 4.42
C ARG A 171 13.76 2.81 3.82
N TYR A 172 13.90 1.93 2.85
CA TYR A 172 15.16 1.68 2.14
C TYR A 172 15.22 2.29 0.74
N LEU A 173 14.25 3.13 0.40
CA LEU A 173 14.11 3.72 -0.93
C LEU A 173 14.28 5.24 -0.89
N ASP A 174 14.81 5.78 -1.98
CA ASP A 174 14.86 7.21 -2.22
C ASP A 174 13.68 7.65 -3.07
N VAL A 175 13.03 8.73 -2.66
CA VAL A 175 11.87 9.29 -3.36
C VAL A 175 12.29 10.51 -4.18
N PRO A 176 11.91 10.61 -5.47
CA PRO A 176 12.20 11.79 -6.27
C PRO A 176 11.68 13.08 -5.63
N PRO A 177 12.44 14.20 -5.71
CA PRO A 177 12.11 15.46 -5.01
C PRO A 177 10.75 16.08 -5.39
N ASP A 178 10.28 15.82 -6.62
CA ASP A 178 9.02 16.37 -7.13
C ASP A 178 7.80 15.51 -6.79
N ASP A 179 8.02 14.33 -6.24
CA ASP A 179 6.96 13.41 -5.83
C ASP A 179 6.35 13.84 -4.49
N VAL A 180 5.17 13.30 -4.20
CA VAL A 180 4.46 13.44 -2.93
C VAL A 180 4.53 12.12 -2.19
N ILE A 181 4.94 12.11 -0.94
CA ILE A 181 4.85 10.91 -0.10
C ILE A 181 3.47 10.88 0.56
N TYR A 182 2.81 9.72 0.43
CA TYR A 182 1.56 9.40 1.11
C TYR A 182 1.79 8.26 2.11
N LEU A 183 1.31 8.45 3.34
CA LEU A 183 1.40 7.50 4.44
C LEU A 183 -0.01 7.20 5.00
N ASP A 184 -0.39 5.92 5.04
CA ASP A 184 -1.57 5.41 5.76
C ASP A 184 -1.16 4.26 6.71
N PRO A 185 -0.29 4.53 7.70
CA PRO A 185 0.14 3.49 8.63
C PRO A 185 -1.06 2.96 9.39
N MET A 186 -1.06 1.65 9.67
CA MET A 186 -2.15 1.02 10.43
C MET A 186 -2.23 1.60 11.84
N PHE A 187 -3.45 1.96 12.24
CA PHE A 187 -3.75 2.39 13.60
C PHE A 187 -4.70 1.41 14.26
N PRO A 188 -4.52 1.10 15.54
CA PRO A 188 -5.46 0.30 16.30
C PRO A 188 -6.79 1.06 16.46
N GLU A 189 -7.75 0.82 15.57
CA GLU A 189 -9.07 1.43 15.61
C GLU A 189 -10.04 0.65 16.52
N ARG A 190 -10.72 1.38 17.38
CA ARG A 190 -11.65 0.80 18.39
C ARG A 190 -13.05 0.44 17.86
N LYS A 191 -13.48 0.90 16.68
CA LYS A 191 -14.83 0.59 16.13
C LYS A 191 -14.80 0.48 14.59
N LYS A 192 -14.92 -0.73 14.06
CA LYS A 192 -14.98 -1.02 12.62
C LYS A 192 -16.23 -1.85 12.29
N THR A 193 -16.73 -1.73 11.04
CA THR A 193 -17.76 -2.63 10.50
C THR A 193 -17.21 -4.05 10.38
N ALA A 194 -18.09 -5.07 10.28
CA ALA A 194 -17.66 -6.47 10.20
C ALA A 194 -16.72 -6.75 9.02
N ALA A 195 -16.96 -6.15 7.86
CA ALA A 195 -16.09 -6.30 6.68
C ALA A 195 -14.71 -5.67 6.92
N VAL A 196 -14.66 -4.44 7.44
CA VAL A 196 -13.40 -3.74 7.77
C VAL A 196 -12.64 -4.46 8.88
N LYS A 197 -13.35 -5.13 9.82
CA LYS A 197 -12.71 -5.96 10.85
C LYS A 197 -12.00 -7.18 10.26
N LYS A 198 -12.61 -7.84 9.25
CA LYS A 198 -12.03 -9.02 8.58
C LYS A 198 -10.73 -8.65 7.83
N GLU A 199 -10.76 -7.57 7.07
CA GLU A 199 -9.58 -7.06 6.37
C GLU A 199 -8.49 -6.63 7.33
N ALA A 200 -8.85 -5.91 8.39
CA ALA A 200 -7.90 -5.51 9.42
C ALA A 200 -7.29 -6.73 10.14
N ALA A 201 -8.06 -7.78 10.40
CA ALA A 201 -7.56 -9.00 11.02
C ALA A 201 -6.52 -9.71 10.14
N ILE A 202 -6.78 -9.81 8.83
CA ILE A 202 -5.81 -10.38 7.88
C ILE A 202 -4.56 -9.49 7.81
N LEU A 203 -4.72 -8.17 7.67
CA LEU A 203 -3.59 -7.25 7.64
C LEU A 203 -2.77 -7.29 8.94
N GLN A 204 -3.42 -7.34 10.11
CA GLN A 204 -2.74 -7.48 11.40
C GLN A 204 -1.99 -8.80 11.54
N HIS A 205 -2.51 -9.88 10.93
CA HIS A 205 -1.81 -11.16 10.92
C HIS A 205 -0.58 -11.13 9.99
N LEU A 206 -0.65 -10.38 8.90
CA LEU A 206 0.41 -10.28 7.89
C LEU A 206 1.40 -9.14 8.19
N ALA A 207 0.93 -8.09 8.84
CA ALA A 207 1.72 -6.90 9.11
C ALA A 207 2.63 -7.08 10.33
N TYR A 208 3.66 -6.27 10.32
CA TYR A 208 4.56 -6.12 11.45
C TYR A 208 3.86 -5.38 12.60
N PRO A 209 4.38 -5.50 13.84
CA PRO A 209 3.87 -4.75 14.99
C PRO A 209 3.80 -3.25 14.72
N ASP A 210 2.91 -2.56 15.43
CA ASP A 210 2.56 -1.14 15.28
C ASP A 210 3.71 -0.11 15.49
N ASP A 211 4.91 -0.57 15.87
CA ASP A 211 6.07 0.30 16.17
C ASP A 211 6.71 0.96 14.93
N ASP A 212 6.23 0.64 13.75
CA ASP A 212 6.81 1.09 12.49
C ASP A 212 6.36 2.47 12.01
N ALA A 213 5.29 3.02 12.55
CA ALA A 213 4.72 4.27 12.06
C ALA A 213 5.68 5.47 12.26
N GLU A 214 6.36 5.52 13.41
CA GLU A 214 7.35 6.58 13.69
C GLU A 214 8.59 6.43 12.82
N ALA A 215 9.11 5.22 12.64
CA ALA A 215 10.27 4.97 11.76
C ALA A 215 9.93 5.29 10.28
N LEU A 216 8.71 4.99 9.84
CA LEU A 216 8.23 5.35 8.51
C LEU A 216 8.10 6.87 8.35
N TRP A 217 7.65 7.56 9.38
CA TRP A 217 7.61 9.03 9.41
C TRP A 217 9.02 9.63 9.36
N GLU A 218 9.95 9.14 10.17
CA GLU A 218 11.34 9.62 10.18
C GLU A 218 11.99 9.47 8.80
N TRP A 219 11.80 8.31 8.16
CA TRP A 219 12.24 8.11 6.78
C TRP A 219 11.60 9.12 5.82
N ALA A 220 10.28 9.28 5.86
CA ALA A 220 9.58 10.21 4.97
C ALA A 220 10.03 11.66 5.17
N TRP A 221 10.31 12.04 6.42
CA TRP A 221 10.80 13.37 6.76
C TRP A 221 12.21 13.64 6.22
N GLN A 222 13.05 12.62 6.09
CA GLN A 222 14.41 12.73 5.52
C GLN A 222 14.39 12.82 3.99
N GLN A 223 13.30 12.41 3.32
CA GLN A 223 13.24 12.45 1.86
C GLN A 223 13.21 13.90 1.33
N PRO A 224 13.81 14.19 0.16
CA PRO A 224 13.89 15.54 -0.40
C PRO A 224 12.58 16.01 -1.05
N VAL A 225 11.43 15.52 -0.60
CA VAL A 225 10.12 15.86 -1.16
C VAL A 225 9.52 17.12 -0.52
N ARG A 226 8.76 17.87 -1.30
CA ARG A 226 8.11 19.09 -0.83
C ARG A 226 6.78 18.86 -0.12
N ARG A 227 6.22 17.66 -0.21
CA ARG A 227 4.92 17.36 0.40
C ARG A 227 4.89 15.94 0.94
N ILE A 228 4.50 15.85 2.21
CA ILE A 228 4.17 14.58 2.87
C ILE A 228 2.72 14.67 3.33
N VAL A 229 1.96 13.61 3.10
CA VAL A 229 0.55 13.50 3.51
C VAL A 229 0.40 12.28 4.38
N VAL A 230 -0.13 12.45 5.57
CA VAL A 230 -0.37 11.36 6.52
C VAL A 230 -1.87 11.24 6.79
N LYS A 231 -2.43 10.10 6.49
CA LYS A 231 -3.83 9.79 6.85
C LYS A 231 -3.91 9.38 8.30
N ARG A 232 -4.82 9.97 9.04
CA ARG A 232 -5.01 9.73 10.48
C ARG A 232 -6.49 9.57 10.85
N PRO A 233 -6.82 8.79 11.86
CA PRO A 233 -8.10 8.93 12.54
C PRO A 233 -8.27 10.38 13.05
N LEU A 234 -9.49 10.90 13.00
CA LEU A 234 -9.77 12.31 13.26
C LEU A 234 -9.19 12.84 14.60
N ARG A 235 -9.16 11.98 15.63
CA ARG A 235 -8.71 12.33 16.99
C ARG A 235 -7.35 11.75 17.35
N ALA A 236 -6.64 11.09 16.42
CA ALA A 236 -5.32 10.55 16.69
C ALA A 236 -4.28 11.68 16.88
N PRO A 237 -3.22 11.50 17.65
CA PRO A 237 -2.13 12.46 17.71
C PRO A 237 -1.48 12.61 16.32
N VAL A 238 -0.80 13.71 16.09
CA VAL A 238 0.03 13.90 14.89
C VAL A 238 1.19 12.91 14.95
N LEU A 239 1.53 12.32 13.79
CA LEU A 239 2.66 11.41 13.68
C LEU A 239 3.98 12.21 13.69
N GLY A 240 5.01 11.70 14.36
CA GLY A 240 6.34 12.32 14.42
C GLY A 240 6.39 13.64 15.21
N GLY A 241 5.33 14.04 15.88
CA GLY A 241 5.29 15.24 16.72
C GLY A 241 5.41 16.58 15.99
N GLN A 242 5.67 16.58 14.68
CA GLN A 242 5.76 17.81 13.87
C GLN A 242 4.38 18.38 13.58
N LYS A 243 4.24 19.71 13.69
CA LYS A 243 2.97 20.37 13.37
C LYS A 243 2.75 20.37 11.85
N PRO A 244 1.62 19.83 11.36
CA PRO A 244 1.32 19.89 9.93
C PRO A 244 1.10 21.34 9.48
N SER A 245 1.44 21.65 8.24
CA SER A 245 1.16 22.97 7.62
C SER A 245 -0.33 23.25 7.59
N HIS A 246 -1.14 22.22 7.35
CA HIS A 246 -2.59 22.24 7.49
C HIS A 246 -3.14 20.80 7.58
N ALA A 247 -4.39 20.66 7.99
CA ALA A 247 -5.07 19.39 8.02
C ALA A 247 -6.41 19.49 7.28
N LEU A 248 -6.75 18.44 6.52
CA LEU A 248 -8.03 18.31 5.82
C LEU A 248 -8.86 17.24 6.52
N ALA A 249 -9.87 17.67 7.26
CA ALA A 249 -10.70 16.78 8.07
C ALA A 249 -11.95 16.31 7.32
N GLY A 250 -12.16 14.98 7.34
CA GLY A 250 -13.40 14.34 6.93
C GLY A 250 -14.28 13.96 8.14
N LYS A 251 -15.21 13.04 7.94
CA LYS A 251 -16.13 12.60 9.02
C LYS A 251 -15.45 11.73 10.09
N SER A 252 -14.52 10.86 9.71
CA SER A 252 -13.87 9.89 10.59
C SER A 252 -12.35 9.92 10.53
N ILE A 253 -11.80 10.47 9.46
CA ILE A 253 -10.37 10.60 9.20
C ILE A 253 -10.01 12.04 8.89
N ARG A 254 -8.72 12.35 8.98
CA ARG A 254 -8.13 13.57 8.47
C ARG A 254 -6.84 13.24 7.71
N PHE A 255 -6.42 14.17 6.87
CA PHE A 255 -5.11 14.15 6.22
C PHE A 255 -4.28 15.27 6.81
N ASP A 256 -3.21 14.93 7.52
CA ASP A 256 -2.21 15.88 7.99
C ASP A 256 -1.24 16.14 6.82
N VAL A 257 -1.13 17.39 6.40
CA VAL A 257 -0.34 17.79 5.22
C VAL A 257 0.85 18.63 5.68
N PHE A 258 2.03 18.18 5.30
CA PHE A 258 3.30 18.86 5.56
C PHE A 258 3.84 19.37 4.23
N VAL A 259 3.93 20.70 4.11
CA VAL A 259 4.52 21.36 2.93
C VAL A 259 5.84 21.97 3.37
N ARG A 260 6.92 21.63 2.67
CA ARG A 260 8.26 22.09 2.97
C ARG A 260 8.77 23.05 1.89
N GLN A 261 9.51 24.06 2.29
CA GLN A 261 10.21 24.98 1.39
C GLN A 261 11.52 24.33 0.94
N TYR A 262 12.11 24.85 -0.15
CA TYR A 262 13.39 24.31 -0.67
C TYR A 262 14.53 24.48 0.36
N ASP A 263 14.50 25.57 1.11
CA ASP A 263 15.49 25.87 2.16
C ASP A 263 15.42 24.87 3.33
N ASP A 264 14.24 24.32 3.61
CA ASP A 264 14.03 23.29 4.63
C ASP A 264 14.65 21.92 4.22
N LEU A 265 14.91 21.72 2.93
CA LEU A 265 15.42 20.46 2.37
C LEU A 265 16.95 20.42 2.28
N ASN A 266 17.63 21.58 2.38
CA ASN A 266 19.08 21.71 2.28
C ASN A 266 19.64 22.65 3.37
N PRO A 267 19.60 22.26 4.65
CA PRO A 267 20.08 23.14 5.75
C PRO A 267 21.57 23.45 5.71
N SER A 268 22.33 22.74 4.86
CA SER A 268 23.80 22.92 4.75
C SER A 268 24.22 24.05 3.78
N GLN A 269 23.32 24.74 3.09
CA GLN A 269 23.65 25.83 2.16
C GLN A 269 23.32 27.24 2.68
N THR A 270 22.78 27.37 3.89
CA THR A 270 22.45 28.67 4.50
C THR A 270 23.44 29.11 5.57
N GLY A 271 24.69 28.72 5.47
CA GLY A 271 25.78 29.08 6.40
C GLY A 271 26.96 29.73 5.67
N GLU A 272 26.81 31.01 5.30
CA GLU A 272 27.89 31.97 5.18
C GLU A 272 27.48 33.33 5.80
#